data_1f29a4353bbd4447d50a714ecc90f74a
#
_entry.id   1f29a4353bbd4447d50a714ecc90f74a
#
_cell.length_a   1.000
_cell.length_b   1.000
_cell.length_c   1.000
_cell.angle_alpha   90.00
_cell.angle_beta   90.00
_cell.angle_gamma   90.00
#
_symmetry.space_group_name_H-M   'P 1'
#
loop_
_entity.id
_entity.type
_entity.pdbx_description
1 polymer ?
#
loop_
_entity_poly.entity_id
_entity_poly.type
_entity_poly.pdbx_seq_one_letter_code
_entity_poly.pdbx_strand_id
1 'polypeptide(L)'
;MKNCDRIFVIVLDSLGIGAMPDSAKFGDIGVDTFGHILEKMGSLEIPNLRKLGMLNLHPAGKMAGVENPKGRYTHLGEASNGKDTMTGHWEMMGIKTEKPFKTFTETGFPPELIAELEKRCGKRVIGNKSASGTEIIEELGEEEIQTGAMIVYTSADSVLQICGNEETFDLQNLYRCCEIAREITMKDEWRVGRVIARPYIGKKKGEFKRTSNRHDYALKPTGLTTLNVLKDHGFDVIGVGKIHDIFCGEGITETHHSDSSVHGMEQTIEICKRDFRGLCFVNLVDFDALWGHRRNVEGYGKEIEKFDKNLGVLLEEMRENDLLILTADHGNDPTYTGTDHTREYVPFIAYSKRMKNGGAIKDEDTFAVIGASVAENFGVPMPEGTIGHSVLKELM
;
A
#
# COMPACT_ATOMS: atom_id res chain seq x y z
N MET A 1 13.69 1.11 -29.63
CA MET A 1 14.57 0.76 -28.48
C MET A 1 14.41 -0.71 -28.15
N LYS A 2 15.43 -1.38 -27.58
CA LYS A 2 15.28 -2.76 -27.12
C LYS A 2 14.53 -2.71 -25.79
N ASN A 3 13.43 -3.44 -25.66
CA ASN A 3 12.60 -3.50 -24.43
C ASN A 3 13.41 -4.08 -23.25
N CYS A 4 13.01 -3.74 -22.03
CA CYS A 4 13.56 -4.37 -20.83
C CYS A 4 13.00 -5.80 -20.68
N ASP A 5 13.84 -6.72 -20.22
CA ASP A 5 13.42 -8.10 -20.00
C ASP A 5 12.68 -8.22 -18.66
N ARG A 6 13.09 -7.41 -17.66
CA ARG A 6 12.51 -7.39 -16.32
C ARG A 6 12.29 -5.95 -15.86
N ILE A 7 11.16 -5.73 -15.19
CA ILE A 7 10.84 -4.46 -14.54
C ILE A 7 10.62 -4.71 -13.06
N PHE A 8 11.24 -3.91 -12.20
CA PHE A 8 11.06 -3.90 -10.76
C PHE A 8 10.35 -2.61 -10.39
N VAL A 9 9.13 -2.71 -9.86
CA VAL A 9 8.40 -1.58 -9.28
C VAL A 9 8.40 -1.74 -7.78
N ILE A 10 9.03 -0.83 -7.07
CA ILE A 10 9.14 -0.86 -5.61
C ILE A 10 8.39 0.33 -5.03
N VAL A 11 7.37 0.03 -4.24
CA VAL A 11 6.56 1.00 -3.52
C VAL A 11 7.07 1.15 -2.09
N LEU A 12 7.58 2.34 -1.76
CA LEU A 12 7.85 2.75 -0.39
C LEU A 12 6.53 3.25 0.19
N ASP A 13 5.79 2.35 0.84
CA ASP A 13 4.42 2.58 1.31
C ASP A 13 4.33 3.89 2.10
N SER A 14 3.50 4.82 1.62
CA SER A 14 3.27 6.14 2.20
C SER A 14 4.40 7.19 2.09
N LEU A 15 5.43 7.03 1.25
CA LEU A 15 6.48 8.05 1.10
C LEU A 15 6.03 9.19 0.17
N GLY A 16 5.10 10.03 0.63
CA GLY A 16 4.72 11.27 -0.05
C GLY A 16 5.85 12.31 -0.13
N ILE A 17 5.71 13.24 -1.06
CA ILE A 17 6.68 14.30 -1.36
C ILE A 17 6.02 15.67 -1.54
N GLY A 18 5.10 16.00 -0.65
CA GLY A 18 4.43 17.30 -0.61
C GLY A 18 2.98 17.27 -1.07
N ALA A 19 2.21 18.19 -0.52
CA ALA A 19 0.77 18.30 -0.70
C ALA A 19 0.34 18.43 -2.17
N MET A 20 -0.63 17.62 -2.59
CA MET A 20 -1.31 17.80 -3.86
C MET A 20 -2.21 19.06 -3.85
N PRO A 21 -2.54 19.64 -5.02
CA PRO A 21 -3.41 20.83 -5.10
C PRO A 21 -4.80 20.63 -4.47
N ASP A 22 -5.29 19.40 -4.44
CA ASP A 22 -6.58 19.04 -3.85
C ASP A 22 -6.50 18.54 -2.40
N SER A 23 -5.32 18.56 -1.78
CA SER A 23 -5.09 18.10 -0.39
C SER A 23 -6.02 18.74 0.63
N ALA A 24 -6.40 20.00 0.42
CA ALA A 24 -7.36 20.71 1.28
C ALA A 24 -8.74 20.02 1.34
N LYS A 25 -9.18 19.32 0.29
CA LYS A 25 -10.44 18.54 0.28
C LYS A 25 -10.38 17.33 1.22
N PHE A 26 -9.16 16.85 1.52
CA PHE A 26 -8.90 15.74 2.43
C PHE A 26 -8.50 16.20 3.83
N GLY A 27 -8.42 17.53 4.06
CA GLY A 27 -7.95 18.10 5.32
C GLY A 27 -6.42 18.13 5.48
N ASP A 28 -5.68 17.83 4.42
CA ASP A 28 -4.23 17.57 4.44
C ASP A 28 -3.44 18.81 3.93
N ILE A 29 -3.62 19.94 4.59
CA ILE A 29 -2.96 21.19 4.19
C ILE A 29 -1.52 21.23 4.71
N GLY A 30 -0.56 21.44 3.79
CA GLY A 30 0.85 21.61 4.14
C GLY A 30 1.56 20.33 4.54
N VAL A 31 1.03 19.18 4.17
CA VAL A 31 1.68 17.88 4.36
C VAL A 31 2.87 17.71 3.44
N ASP A 32 3.90 17.07 3.93
CA ASP A 32 5.13 16.76 3.18
C ASP A 32 5.91 15.66 3.91
N THR A 33 5.52 14.41 3.67
CA THR A 33 6.08 13.26 4.40
C THR A 33 7.61 13.23 4.35
N PHE A 34 8.19 13.23 3.16
CA PHE A 34 9.65 13.15 2.99
C PHE A 34 10.35 14.45 3.46
N GLY A 35 9.79 15.61 3.10
CA GLY A 35 10.36 16.90 3.47
C GLY A 35 10.41 17.11 4.98
N HIS A 36 9.32 16.86 5.68
CA HIS A 36 9.25 17.02 7.13
C HIS A 36 10.12 16.01 7.89
N ILE A 37 10.26 14.77 7.37
CA ILE A 37 11.22 13.80 7.94
C ILE A 37 12.64 14.36 7.84
N LEU A 38 13.05 14.85 6.65
CA LEU A 38 14.37 15.43 6.45
C LEU A 38 14.62 16.68 7.33
N GLU A 39 13.62 17.54 7.47
CA GLU A 39 13.72 18.72 8.36
C GLU A 39 13.95 18.32 9.81
N LYS A 40 13.23 17.32 10.30
CA LYS A 40 13.34 16.83 11.68
C LYS A 40 14.65 16.08 11.94
N MET A 41 15.06 15.23 10.99
CA MET A 41 16.31 14.45 11.10
C MET A 41 17.56 15.29 10.81
N GLY A 42 17.42 16.40 10.06
CA GLY A 42 18.51 17.24 9.60
C GLY A 42 19.32 16.67 8.44
N SER A 43 19.53 15.36 8.40
CA SER A 43 20.15 14.63 7.29
C SER A 43 19.82 13.14 7.38
N LEU A 44 19.87 12.44 6.25
CA LEU A 44 19.73 10.99 6.12
C LEU A 44 20.91 10.41 5.31
N GLU A 45 21.34 9.22 5.67
CA GLU A 45 22.34 8.46 4.91
C GLU A 45 21.69 7.72 3.73
N ILE A 46 21.41 8.48 2.65
CA ILE A 46 20.70 8.01 1.45
C ILE A 46 21.48 8.23 0.14
N PRO A 47 22.75 7.76 0.05
CA PRO A 47 23.60 8.03 -1.11
C PRO A 47 23.03 7.49 -2.44
N ASN A 48 22.32 6.36 -2.42
CA ASN A 48 21.76 5.74 -3.62
C ASN A 48 20.53 6.48 -4.12
N LEU A 49 19.56 6.79 -3.26
CA LEU A 49 18.40 7.63 -3.60
C LEU A 49 18.85 9.01 -4.08
N ARG A 50 19.85 9.61 -3.42
CA ARG A 50 20.43 10.87 -3.86
C ARG A 50 21.05 10.77 -5.26
N LYS A 51 21.84 9.72 -5.52
CA LYS A 51 22.44 9.44 -6.82
C LYS A 51 21.38 9.25 -7.92
N LEU A 52 20.25 8.65 -7.60
CA LEU A 52 19.14 8.45 -8.53
C LEU A 52 18.31 9.72 -8.76
N GLY A 53 18.41 10.73 -7.91
CA GLY A 53 17.76 12.02 -8.10
C GLY A 53 16.63 12.34 -7.13
N MET A 54 16.45 11.59 -6.03
CA MET A 54 15.39 11.87 -5.05
C MET A 54 15.50 13.30 -4.48
N LEU A 55 16.71 13.76 -4.15
CA LEU A 55 16.93 15.13 -3.67
C LEU A 55 16.97 16.20 -4.79
N ASN A 56 16.96 15.79 -6.05
CA ASN A 56 16.73 16.69 -7.18
C ASN A 56 15.23 16.87 -7.42
N LEU A 57 14.46 15.80 -7.24
CA LEU A 57 13.01 15.80 -7.30
C LEU A 57 12.41 16.62 -6.16
N HIS A 58 12.84 16.34 -4.94
CA HIS A 58 12.33 17.00 -3.73
C HIS A 58 13.48 17.41 -2.81
N PRO A 59 14.08 18.59 -3.03
CA PRO A 59 15.10 19.11 -2.13
C PRO A 59 14.46 19.51 -0.80
N ALA A 60 14.94 18.94 0.30
CA ALA A 60 14.41 19.20 1.62
C ALA A 60 15.51 19.22 2.69
N GLY A 61 15.25 19.92 3.79
CA GLY A 61 16.20 20.07 4.87
C GLY A 61 17.49 20.75 4.40
N LYS A 62 18.63 20.24 4.87
CA LYS A 62 19.99 20.71 4.51
C LYS A 62 20.63 19.88 3.39
N MET A 63 19.92 18.90 2.86
CA MET A 63 20.44 18.01 1.83
C MET A 63 20.17 18.57 0.43
N ALA A 64 21.16 18.44 -0.44
CA ALA A 64 21.09 18.90 -1.83
C ALA A 64 21.11 17.72 -2.80
N GLY A 65 20.47 17.89 -3.95
CA GLY A 65 20.57 16.99 -5.07
C GLY A 65 21.99 16.86 -5.63
N VAL A 66 22.13 16.16 -6.73
CA VAL A 66 23.39 15.96 -7.46
C VAL A 66 23.34 16.64 -8.81
N GLU A 67 24.48 17.10 -9.33
CA GLU A 67 24.56 17.77 -10.64
C GLU A 67 24.12 16.85 -11.80
N ASN A 68 24.49 15.57 -11.73
CA ASN A 68 24.23 14.59 -12.78
C ASN A 68 23.52 13.35 -12.17
N PRO A 69 22.22 13.43 -11.89
CA PRO A 69 21.44 12.30 -11.39
C PRO A 69 21.46 11.14 -12.39
N LYS A 70 21.42 9.91 -11.90
CA LYS A 70 21.45 8.71 -12.76
C LYS A 70 20.06 8.21 -13.13
N GLY A 71 19.04 8.57 -12.36
CA GLY A 71 17.64 8.23 -12.64
C GLY A 71 16.91 9.32 -13.43
N ARG A 72 15.83 8.94 -14.09
CA ARG A 72 14.78 9.86 -14.55
C ARG A 72 13.77 9.99 -13.41
N TYR A 73 13.29 11.20 -13.14
CA TYR A 73 12.40 11.42 -12.01
C TYR A 73 11.33 12.47 -12.31
N THR A 74 10.18 12.31 -11.63
CA THR A 74 9.07 13.26 -11.68
C THR A 74 8.15 13.09 -10.49
N HIS A 75 7.22 14.03 -10.28
CA HIS A 75 6.10 13.92 -9.36
C HIS A 75 4.95 13.19 -10.03
N LEU A 76 4.32 12.26 -9.32
CA LEU A 76 3.04 11.69 -9.74
C LEU A 76 1.93 12.23 -8.84
N GLY A 77 0.89 12.79 -9.46
CA GLY A 77 -0.37 13.08 -8.79
C GLY A 77 -1.29 11.87 -8.84
N GLU A 78 -2.18 11.73 -7.87
CA GLU A 78 -3.18 10.67 -7.85
C GLU A 78 -4.48 11.14 -8.49
N ALA A 79 -4.93 10.48 -9.55
CA ALA A 79 -6.18 10.80 -10.24
C ALA A 79 -7.42 10.24 -9.54
N SER A 80 -7.24 9.23 -8.69
CA SER A 80 -8.31 8.62 -7.89
C SER A 80 -8.74 9.50 -6.73
N ASN A 81 -10.00 9.34 -6.29
CA ASN A 81 -10.57 10.05 -5.14
C ASN A 81 -10.30 9.28 -3.84
N GLY A 82 -9.05 8.99 -3.53
CA GLY A 82 -8.64 8.28 -2.33
C GLY A 82 -7.26 8.71 -1.88
N LYS A 83 -6.80 8.15 -0.79
CA LYS A 83 -5.44 8.31 -0.28
C LYS A 83 -5.04 7.07 0.53
N ASP A 84 -5.48 5.91 0.08
CA ASP A 84 -5.23 4.63 0.75
C ASP A 84 -4.44 3.68 -0.14
N THR A 85 -3.79 2.70 0.50
CA THR A 85 -2.90 1.74 -0.15
C THR A 85 -3.56 1.02 -1.34
N MET A 86 -4.82 0.59 -1.20
CA MET A 86 -5.50 -0.12 -2.30
C MET A 86 -5.74 0.80 -3.48
N THR A 87 -6.24 2.02 -3.23
CA THR A 87 -6.50 3.02 -4.26
C THR A 87 -5.24 3.36 -5.05
N GLY A 88 -4.13 3.69 -4.35
CA GLY A 88 -2.86 4.02 -5.00
C GLY A 88 -2.29 2.87 -5.84
N HIS A 89 -2.25 1.65 -5.28
CA HIS A 89 -1.75 0.49 -6.02
C HIS A 89 -2.62 0.10 -7.21
N TRP A 90 -3.95 0.19 -7.08
CA TRP A 90 -4.85 -0.08 -8.20
C TRP A 90 -4.69 0.94 -9.31
N GLU A 91 -4.50 2.23 -8.94
CA GLU A 91 -4.24 3.27 -9.93
C GLU A 91 -2.91 3.05 -10.65
N MET A 92 -1.83 2.65 -9.96
CA MET A 92 -0.57 2.29 -10.62
C MET A 92 -0.78 1.25 -11.73
N MET A 93 -1.75 0.35 -11.57
CA MET A 93 -2.04 -0.71 -12.53
C MET A 93 -3.24 -0.41 -13.44
N GLY A 94 -3.68 0.87 -13.49
CA GLY A 94 -4.61 1.39 -14.48
C GLY A 94 -6.04 1.65 -13.99
N ILE A 95 -6.41 1.33 -12.74
CA ILE A 95 -7.78 1.50 -12.24
C ILE A 95 -7.93 2.80 -11.48
N LYS A 96 -8.78 3.70 -11.99
CA LYS A 96 -9.18 4.91 -11.29
C LYS A 96 -10.32 4.63 -10.31
N THR A 97 -10.13 4.93 -9.04
CA THR A 97 -11.15 4.84 -8.01
C THR A 97 -11.92 6.15 -7.93
N GLU A 98 -13.14 6.17 -8.50
CA GLU A 98 -14.01 7.37 -8.51
C GLU A 98 -14.67 7.61 -7.14
N LYS A 99 -15.03 6.54 -6.44
CA LYS A 99 -15.67 6.59 -5.12
C LYS A 99 -14.70 6.05 -4.07
N PRO A 100 -14.23 6.91 -3.15
CA PRO A 100 -13.27 6.49 -2.13
C PRO A 100 -13.89 5.45 -1.20
N PHE A 101 -13.04 4.62 -0.63
CA PHE A 101 -13.44 3.74 0.46
C PHE A 101 -13.86 4.55 1.68
N LYS A 102 -14.87 4.05 2.40
CA LYS A 102 -15.37 4.72 3.60
C LYS A 102 -14.50 4.36 4.81
N THR A 103 -14.25 5.36 5.64
CA THR A 103 -13.70 5.18 6.98
C THR A 103 -14.78 5.50 8.01
N PHE A 104 -14.78 4.79 9.12
CA PHE A 104 -15.76 4.93 10.19
C PHE A 104 -15.09 5.18 11.54
N THR A 105 -13.91 5.79 11.51
CA THR A 105 -13.02 5.95 12.65
C THR A 105 -13.65 6.81 13.76
N GLU A 106 -14.35 7.89 13.39
CA GLU A 106 -14.92 8.83 14.36
C GLU A 106 -16.25 8.38 14.94
N THR A 107 -17.07 7.70 14.15
CA THR A 107 -18.47 7.42 14.49
C THR A 107 -18.78 5.96 14.77
N GLY A 108 -17.89 5.04 14.39
CA GLY A 108 -18.27 3.65 14.19
C GLY A 108 -19.19 3.49 12.97
N PHE A 109 -19.62 2.27 12.69
CA PHE A 109 -20.47 1.94 11.56
C PHE A 109 -21.90 2.45 11.78
N PRO A 110 -22.61 2.87 10.70
CA PRO A 110 -23.99 3.35 10.78
C PRO A 110 -24.93 2.29 11.38
N PRO A 111 -25.97 2.71 12.11
CA PRO A 111 -26.94 1.79 12.71
C PRO A 111 -27.59 0.82 11.72
N GLU A 112 -27.83 1.26 10.48
CA GLU A 112 -28.43 0.46 9.43
C GLU A 112 -27.50 -0.68 8.99
N LEU A 113 -26.19 -0.44 8.90
CA LEU A 113 -25.18 -1.48 8.63
C LEU A 113 -25.14 -2.51 9.78
N ILE A 114 -25.09 -2.02 11.02
CA ILE A 114 -25.08 -2.88 12.21
C ILE A 114 -26.34 -3.74 12.27
N ALA A 115 -27.51 -3.17 12.07
CA ALA A 115 -28.78 -3.90 12.08
C ALA A 115 -28.84 -4.98 10.98
N GLU A 116 -28.36 -4.69 9.77
CA GLU A 116 -28.31 -5.68 8.68
C GLU A 116 -27.30 -6.81 9.00
N LEU A 117 -26.16 -6.46 9.62
CA LEU A 117 -25.16 -7.44 10.02
C LEU A 117 -25.70 -8.36 11.12
N GLU A 118 -26.32 -7.80 12.16
CA GLU A 118 -26.96 -8.59 13.25
C GLU A 118 -28.02 -9.53 12.71
N LYS A 119 -28.91 -9.03 11.83
CA LYS A 119 -29.98 -9.82 11.22
C LYS A 119 -29.43 -11.00 10.43
N ARG A 120 -28.41 -10.79 9.60
CA ARG A 120 -27.86 -11.83 8.74
C ARG A 120 -26.94 -12.81 9.46
N CYS A 121 -26.18 -12.33 10.44
CA CYS A 121 -25.31 -13.17 11.26
C CYS A 121 -26.06 -13.90 12.37
N GLY A 122 -27.22 -13.40 12.79
CA GLY A 122 -28.00 -13.94 13.91
C GLY A 122 -27.34 -13.69 15.27
N LYS A 123 -26.53 -12.63 15.39
CA LYS A 123 -25.77 -12.30 16.59
C LYS A 123 -25.83 -10.80 16.88
N ARG A 124 -25.94 -10.43 18.14
CA ARG A 124 -25.86 -9.04 18.58
C ARG A 124 -24.46 -8.50 18.38
N VAL A 125 -24.32 -7.27 17.91
CA VAL A 125 -23.03 -6.56 17.80
C VAL A 125 -22.72 -5.83 19.10
N ILE A 126 -21.48 -5.94 19.54
CA ILE A 126 -20.87 -5.14 20.61
C ILE A 126 -19.60 -4.45 20.09
N GLY A 127 -19.20 -3.36 20.70
CA GLY A 127 -18.06 -2.53 20.29
C GLY A 127 -18.49 -1.39 19.39
N ASN A 128 -18.50 -1.57 18.07
CA ASN A 128 -18.82 -0.56 17.04
C ASN A 128 -18.12 0.78 17.25
N LYS A 129 -16.81 0.75 17.41
CA LYS A 129 -15.96 1.94 17.60
C LYS A 129 -14.58 1.73 16.97
N SER A 130 -13.80 2.81 16.87
CA SER A 130 -12.39 2.70 16.53
C SER A 130 -11.60 2.18 17.73
N ALA A 131 -10.79 1.14 17.53
CA ALA A 131 -9.97 0.54 18.59
C ALA A 131 -8.77 -0.23 18.03
N SER A 132 -7.80 -0.48 18.91
CA SER A 132 -6.79 -1.53 18.71
C SER A 132 -7.40 -2.92 18.91
N GLY A 133 -7.05 -3.87 18.05
CA GLY A 133 -7.58 -5.23 18.16
C GLY A 133 -7.19 -5.98 19.43
N THR A 134 -6.12 -5.60 20.11
CA THR A 134 -5.75 -6.15 21.42
C THR A 134 -6.56 -5.51 22.54
N GLU A 135 -6.75 -4.20 22.50
CA GLU A 135 -7.51 -3.48 23.53
C GLU A 135 -8.99 -3.86 23.52
N ILE A 136 -9.61 -3.98 22.34
CA ILE A 136 -11.04 -4.28 22.26
C ILE A 136 -11.36 -5.71 22.72
N ILE A 137 -10.45 -6.65 22.51
CA ILE A 137 -10.60 -8.02 23.04
C ILE A 137 -10.50 -8.01 24.56
N GLU A 138 -9.54 -7.28 25.13
CA GLU A 138 -9.41 -7.12 26.59
C GLU A 138 -10.63 -6.42 27.23
N GLU A 139 -11.30 -5.53 26.50
CA GLU A 139 -12.49 -4.81 26.95
C GLU A 139 -13.75 -5.67 26.87
N LEU A 140 -13.97 -6.37 25.75
CA LEU A 140 -15.25 -7.00 25.40
C LEU A 140 -15.22 -8.52 25.31
N GLY A 141 -14.05 -9.14 25.41
CA GLY A 141 -13.93 -10.60 25.24
C GLY A 141 -14.71 -11.43 26.23
N GLU A 142 -14.81 -11.01 27.50
CA GLU A 142 -15.63 -11.71 28.49
C GLU A 142 -17.14 -11.58 28.17
N GLU A 143 -17.60 -10.41 27.71
CA GLU A 143 -19.01 -10.23 27.31
C GLU A 143 -19.34 -11.08 26.07
N GLU A 144 -18.41 -11.14 25.08
CA GLU A 144 -18.57 -12.00 23.90
C GLU A 144 -18.73 -13.46 24.28
N ILE A 145 -17.83 -14.00 25.14
CA ILE A 145 -17.88 -15.39 25.63
C ILE A 145 -19.17 -15.70 26.38
N GLN A 146 -19.64 -14.79 27.22
CA GLN A 146 -20.84 -14.99 28.04
C GLN A 146 -22.14 -14.91 27.24
N THR A 147 -22.21 -14.02 26.23
CA THR A 147 -23.45 -13.70 25.53
C THR A 147 -23.53 -14.28 24.13
N GLY A 148 -22.40 -14.70 23.54
CA GLY A 148 -22.28 -15.08 22.13
C GLY A 148 -22.41 -13.90 21.17
N ALA A 149 -22.27 -12.67 21.68
CA ALA A 149 -22.29 -11.45 20.86
C ALA A 149 -21.05 -11.39 19.93
N MET A 150 -21.10 -10.54 18.93
CA MET A 150 -20.04 -10.37 17.93
C MET A 150 -19.32 -9.04 18.18
N ILE A 151 -18.02 -9.07 18.44
CA ILE A 151 -17.22 -7.85 18.59
C ILE A 151 -16.94 -7.27 17.20
N VAL A 152 -17.51 -6.09 16.90
CA VAL A 152 -17.28 -5.36 15.65
C VAL A 152 -16.58 -4.05 15.96
N TYR A 153 -15.53 -3.73 15.21
CA TYR A 153 -14.77 -2.49 15.38
C TYR A 153 -14.09 -2.04 14.09
N THR A 154 -13.58 -0.83 14.07
CA THR A 154 -12.78 -0.29 12.97
C THR A 154 -11.43 0.21 13.48
N SER A 155 -10.60 0.75 12.59
CA SER A 155 -9.34 1.45 12.89
C SER A 155 -9.22 2.70 11.99
N ALA A 156 -8.04 3.29 11.87
CA ALA A 156 -7.80 4.42 10.97
C ALA A 156 -8.03 4.07 9.50
N ASP A 157 -7.77 2.82 9.12
CA ASP A 157 -7.98 2.33 7.75
C ASP A 157 -9.47 2.12 7.42
N SER A 158 -9.75 1.97 6.12
CA SER A 158 -11.07 1.57 5.63
C SER A 158 -11.33 0.08 5.86
N VAL A 159 -11.61 -0.29 7.10
CA VAL A 159 -11.77 -1.69 7.52
C VAL A 159 -12.96 -1.92 8.45
N LEU A 160 -13.64 -3.05 8.27
CA LEU A 160 -14.58 -3.62 9.24
C LEU A 160 -13.94 -4.87 9.83
N GLN A 161 -13.76 -4.91 11.13
CA GLN A 161 -13.08 -6.02 11.81
C GLN A 161 -14.03 -6.71 12.75
N ILE A 162 -14.01 -8.04 12.74
CA ILE A 162 -14.83 -8.89 13.63
C ILE A 162 -13.88 -9.76 14.45
N CYS A 163 -13.95 -9.65 15.77
CA CYS A 163 -13.31 -10.61 16.67
C CYS A 163 -14.29 -11.70 17.08
N GLY A 164 -13.77 -12.91 17.26
CA GLY A 164 -14.50 -14.06 17.81
C GLY A 164 -13.55 -15.01 18.50
N ASN A 165 -13.93 -15.50 19.68
CA ASN A 165 -13.18 -16.51 20.40
C ASN A 165 -13.31 -17.87 19.72
N GLU A 166 -12.20 -18.53 19.41
CA GLU A 166 -12.22 -19.79 18.66
C GLU A 166 -12.98 -20.93 19.34
N GLU A 167 -13.02 -20.93 20.67
CA GLU A 167 -13.70 -21.99 21.43
C GLU A 167 -15.21 -21.75 21.60
N THR A 168 -15.64 -20.48 21.75
CA THR A 168 -17.02 -20.11 22.08
C THR A 168 -17.82 -19.54 20.93
N PHE A 169 -17.19 -18.75 20.07
CA PHE A 169 -17.80 -18.20 18.87
C PHE A 169 -17.74 -19.17 17.69
N ASP A 170 -16.74 -20.01 17.65
CA ASP A 170 -16.35 -20.91 16.58
C ASP A 170 -15.72 -20.20 15.36
N LEU A 171 -14.59 -20.73 14.90
CA LEU A 171 -13.80 -20.12 13.82
C LEU A 171 -14.56 -20.06 12.49
N GLN A 172 -15.31 -21.14 12.15
CA GLN A 172 -16.09 -21.18 10.91
C GLN A 172 -17.24 -20.18 10.94
N ASN A 173 -17.86 -20.00 12.11
CA ASN A 173 -18.90 -19.02 12.29
C ASN A 173 -18.37 -17.58 12.21
N LEU A 174 -17.15 -17.32 12.70
CA LEU A 174 -16.48 -16.04 12.52
C LEU A 174 -16.24 -15.75 11.03
N TYR A 175 -15.72 -16.71 10.29
CA TYR A 175 -15.52 -16.56 8.85
C TYR A 175 -16.81 -16.29 8.10
N ARG A 176 -17.87 -17.05 8.38
CA ARG A 176 -19.21 -16.83 7.81
C ARG A 176 -19.73 -15.41 8.10
N CYS A 177 -19.55 -14.89 9.30
CA CYS A 177 -19.94 -13.52 9.64
C CYS A 177 -19.12 -12.48 8.86
N CYS A 178 -17.83 -12.72 8.64
CA CYS A 178 -16.98 -11.85 7.81
C CYS A 178 -17.36 -11.90 6.33
N GLU A 179 -17.73 -13.03 5.78
CA GLU A 179 -18.27 -13.16 4.41
C GLU A 179 -19.55 -12.35 4.25
N ILE A 180 -20.49 -12.48 5.21
CA ILE A 180 -21.71 -11.67 5.24
C ILE A 180 -21.39 -10.18 5.33
N ALA A 181 -20.46 -9.80 6.20
CA ALA A 181 -20.03 -8.42 6.33
C ALA A 181 -19.41 -7.90 5.02
N ARG A 182 -18.62 -8.72 4.30
CA ARG A 182 -18.08 -8.36 2.99
C ARG A 182 -19.16 -8.10 1.95
N GLU A 183 -20.20 -8.96 1.90
CA GLU A 183 -21.33 -8.76 1.00
C GLU A 183 -22.11 -7.46 1.32
N ILE A 184 -22.39 -7.21 2.61
CA ILE A 184 -23.09 -6.01 3.07
C ILE A 184 -22.31 -4.75 2.68
N THR A 185 -20.99 -4.77 2.90
CA THR A 185 -20.10 -3.64 2.64
C THR A 185 -19.70 -3.48 1.17
N MET A 186 -20.34 -4.19 0.25
CA MET A 186 -20.27 -3.89 -1.19
C MET A 186 -21.13 -2.68 -1.61
N LYS A 187 -22.09 -2.26 -0.78
CA LYS A 187 -22.88 -1.04 -1.04
C LYS A 187 -22.00 0.20 -0.95
N ASP A 188 -22.18 1.15 -1.87
CA ASP A 188 -21.35 2.36 -1.95
C ASP A 188 -21.31 3.17 -0.65
N GLU A 189 -22.45 3.25 0.08
CA GLU A 189 -22.55 3.96 1.34
C GLU A 189 -21.77 3.30 2.48
N TRP A 190 -21.43 2.01 2.38
CA TRP A 190 -20.79 1.21 3.41
C TRP A 190 -19.49 0.55 2.93
N ARG A 191 -19.02 0.91 1.74
CA ARG A 191 -17.89 0.26 1.09
C ARG A 191 -16.60 0.49 1.88
N VAL A 192 -16.12 -0.56 2.55
CA VAL A 192 -14.78 -0.60 3.15
C VAL A 192 -13.84 -1.42 2.29
N GLY A 193 -12.56 -1.07 2.33
CA GLY A 193 -11.52 -1.78 1.57
C GLY A 193 -11.37 -3.24 2.00
N ARG A 194 -11.44 -3.53 3.30
CA ARG A 194 -11.28 -4.88 3.85
C ARG A 194 -12.29 -5.18 4.94
N VAL A 195 -12.70 -6.45 5.01
CA VAL A 195 -13.30 -7.05 6.20
C VAL A 195 -12.30 -8.04 6.77
N ILE A 196 -12.06 -8.02 8.09
CA ILE A 196 -11.00 -8.80 8.72
C ILE A 196 -11.59 -9.68 9.83
N ALA A 197 -11.40 -10.99 9.70
CA ALA A 197 -11.62 -11.93 10.80
C ALA A 197 -10.42 -11.90 11.75
N ARG A 198 -10.70 -11.65 13.02
CA ARG A 198 -9.68 -11.58 14.08
C ARG A 198 -9.97 -12.60 15.19
N PRO A 199 -9.66 -13.87 14.95
CA PRO A 199 -9.85 -14.91 15.98
C PRO A 199 -8.88 -14.72 17.15
N TYR A 200 -9.37 -15.14 18.34
CA TYR A 200 -8.57 -15.11 19.55
C TYR A 200 -8.93 -16.30 20.45
N ILE A 201 -8.08 -16.58 21.41
CA ILE A 201 -8.26 -17.61 22.47
C ILE A 201 -8.10 -16.96 23.83
N GLY A 202 -8.50 -17.67 24.88
CA GLY A 202 -8.46 -17.24 26.29
C GLY A 202 -9.86 -17.22 26.90
N LYS A 203 -9.94 -17.23 28.23
CA LYS A 203 -11.23 -17.36 28.96
C LYS A 203 -11.62 -16.11 29.74
N LYS A 204 -10.65 -15.25 30.04
CA LYS A 204 -10.87 -14.03 30.83
C LYS A 204 -9.83 -12.95 30.47
N LYS A 205 -10.11 -11.73 30.87
CA LYS A 205 -9.22 -10.59 30.76
C LYS A 205 -7.79 -10.88 31.25
N GLY A 206 -6.79 -10.47 30.47
CA GLY A 206 -5.38 -10.76 30.72
C GLY A 206 -4.87 -12.09 30.15
N GLU A 207 -5.76 -12.97 29.69
CA GLU A 207 -5.41 -14.26 29.06
C GLU A 207 -5.65 -14.23 27.52
N PHE A 208 -6.33 -13.21 27.03
CA PHE A 208 -6.70 -13.15 25.61
C PHE A 208 -5.48 -13.01 24.69
N LYS A 209 -5.41 -13.86 23.67
CA LYS A 209 -4.35 -13.85 22.66
C LYS A 209 -4.94 -14.03 21.28
N ARG A 210 -4.59 -13.16 20.34
CA ARG A 210 -4.92 -13.35 18.93
C ARG A 210 -4.19 -14.57 18.38
N THR A 211 -4.86 -15.30 17.49
CA THR A 211 -4.29 -16.47 16.84
C THR A 211 -3.79 -16.13 15.43
N SER A 212 -3.10 -17.07 14.81
CA SER A 212 -2.65 -16.97 13.41
C SER A 212 -3.77 -17.21 12.39
N ASN A 213 -4.98 -17.60 12.83
CA ASN A 213 -6.15 -17.87 11.98
C ASN A 213 -6.86 -16.57 11.52
N ARG A 214 -6.15 -15.44 11.51
CA ARG A 214 -6.62 -14.21 10.90
C ARG A 214 -6.89 -14.43 9.42
N HIS A 215 -8.03 -13.90 8.92
CA HIS A 215 -8.36 -13.93 7.52
C HIS A 215 -8.88 -12.55 7.05
N ASP A 216 -8.34 -12.05 5.93
CA ASP A 216 -8.72 -10.76 5.36
C ASP A 216 -9.57 -10.98 4.10
N TYR A 217 -10.77 -10.42 4.08
CA TYR A 217 -11.68 -10.40 2.94
C TYR A 217 -11.54 -9.02 2.25
N ALA A 218 -10.49 -8.87 1.46
CA ALA A 218 -10.25 -7.64 0.71
C ALA A 218 -11.24 -7.49 -0.45
N LEU A 219 -11.45 -6.25 -0.87
CA LEU A 219 -12.15 -5.96 -2.11
C LEU A 219 -11.21 -6.25 -3.28
N LYS A 220 -11.69 -6.97 -4.28
CA LYS A 220 -10.95 -7.17 -5.53
C LYS A 220 -10.91 -5.87 -6.34
N PRO A 221 -9.88 -5.66 -7.17
CA PRO A 221 -9.89 -4.58 -8.15
C PRO A 221 -11.19 -4.56 -8.94
N THR A 222 -11.73 -3.37 -9.20
CA THR A 222 -13.04 -3.20 -9.84
C THR A 222 -13.04 -3.52 -11.34
N GLY A 223 -11.89 -3.83 -11.92
CA GLY A 223 -11.70 -4.20 -13.31
C GLY A 223 -10.37 -4.94 -13.51
N LEU A 224 -10.10 -5.30 -14.77
CA LEU A 224 -8.81 -5.87 -15.14
C LEU A 224 -7.70 -4.81 -15.02
N THR A 225 -6.54 -5.25 -14.57
CA THR A 225 -5.35 -4.42 -14.38
C THR A 225 -4.23 -4.82 -15.35
N THR A 226 -3.19 -4.02 -15.43
CA THR A 226 -1.96 -4.40 -16.15
C THR A 226 -1.41 -5.75 -15.71
N LEU A 227 -1.58 -6.13 -14.41
CA LEU A 227 -1.13 -7.43 -13.91
C LEU A 227 -1.84 -8.60 -14.60
N ASN A 228 -3.17 -8.48 -14.78
CA ASN A 228 -3.97 -9.50 -15.48
C ASN A 228 -3.48 -9.70 -16.91
N VAL A 229 -3.28 -8.61 -17.64
CA VAL A 229 -2.86 -8.67 -19.04
C VAL A 229 -1.46 -9.24 -19.20
N LEU A 230 -0.52 -8.88 -18.32
CA LEU A 230 0.82 -9.49 -18.30
C LEU A 230 0.75 -10.99 -18.11
N LYS A 231 0.02 -11.46 -17.10
CA LYS A 231 -0.18 -12.89 -16.81
C LYS A 231 -0.80 -13.62 -18.00
N ASP A 232 -1.86 -13.06 -18.61
CA ASP A 232 -2.58 -13.66 -19.73
C ASP A 232 -1.71 -13.77 -20.99
N HIS A 233 -0.69 -12.91 -21.12
CA HIS A 233 0.30 -12.99 -22.20
C HIS A 233 1.56 -13.79 -21.83
N GLY A 234 1.54 -14.52 -20.70
CA GLY A 234 2.61 -15.44 -20.30
C GLY A 234 3.84 -14.77 -19.70
N PHE A 235 3.72 -13.52 -19.23
CA PHE A 235 4.79 -12.88 -18.46
C PHE A 235 4.67 -13.22 -16.98
N ASP A 236 5.82 -13.23 -16.31
CA ASP A 236 5.88 -13.38 -14.87
C ASP A 236 5.36 -12.10 -14.20
N VAL A 237 4.54 -12.27 -13.16
CA VAL A 237 4.08 -11.21 -12.27
C VAL A 237 4.35 -11.65 -10.84
N ILE A 238 5.48 -11.23 -10.31
CA ILE A 238 5.99 -11.62 -9.00
C ILE A 238 5.61 -10.53 -8.00
N GLY A 239 4.74 -10.87 -7.05
CA GLY A 239 4.33 -9.98 -5.96
C GLY A 239 5.17 -10.19 -4.70
N VAL A 240 5.73 -9.13 -4.13
CA VAL A 240 6.47 -9.15 -2.86
C VAL A 240 5.75 -8.27 -1.83
N GLY A 241 5.71 -8.72 -0.59
CA GLY A 241 5.01 -8.02 0.49
C GLY A 241 3.49 -8.20 0.40
N LYS A 242 2.74 -7.11 0.48
CA LYS A 242 1.26 -7.12 0.46
C LYS A 242 0.64 -7.13 -0.94
N ILE A 243 1.41 -7.20 -2.01
CA ILE A 243 0.87 -7.10 -3.38
C ILE A 243 -0.23 -8.13 -3.65
N HIS A 244 -0.03 -9.38 -3.22
CA HIS A 244 -1.05 -10.41 -3.35
C HIS A 244 -2.36 -10.01 -2.67
N ASP A 245 -2.30 -9.48 -1.45
CA ASP A 245 -3.48 -9.10 -0.66
C ASP A 245 -4.18 -7.87 -1.26
N ILE A 246 -3.42 -6.88 -1.73
CA ILE A 246 -3.94 -5.65 -2.35
C ILE A 246 -4.72 -5.97 -3.63
N PHE A 247 -4.26 -6.94 -4.41
CA PHE A 247 -4.91 -7.36 -5.65
C PHE A 247 -5.74 -8.64 -5.52
N CYS A 248 -5.88 -9.21 -4.31
CA CYS A 248 -6.55 -10.49 -4.08
C CYS A 248 -6.05 -11.63 -4.98
N GLY A 249 -4.76 -11.63 -5.29
CA GLY A 249 -4.12 -12.59 -6.19
C GLY A 249 -4.42 -12.40 -7.68
N GLU A 250 -5.24 -11.41 -8.05
CA GLU A 250 -5.60 -11.16 -9.45
C GLU A 250 -4.37 -10.73 -10.27
N GLY A 251 -4.11 -11.43 -11.35
CA GLY A 251 -2.99 -11.15 -12.25
C GLY A 251 -1.60 -11.53 -11.72
N ILE A 252 -1.48 -12.14 -10.54
CA ILE A 252 -0.21 -12.54 -9.93
C ILE A 252 0.13 -13.98 -10.28
N THR A 253 1.39 -14.25 -10.61
CA THR A 253 1.90 -15.60 -10.95
C THR A 253 2.71 -16.22 -9.82
N GLU A 254 3.38 -15.39 -9.01
CA GLU A 254 4.22 -15.82 -7.88
C GLU A 254 4.10 -14.83 -6.74
N THR A 255 4.11 -15.29 -5.48
CA THR A 255 3.94 -14.45 -4.29
C THR A 255 5.01 -14.74 -3.25
N HIS A 256 5.59 -13.66 -2.71
CA HIS A 256 6.52 -13.67 -1.60
C HIS A 256 6.01 -12.78 -0.46
N HIS A 257 5.55 -13.40 0.61
CA HIS A 257 5.18 -12.66 1.82
C HIS A 257 6.44 -12.15 2.53
N SER A 258 6.41 -10.91 3.00
CA SER A 258 7.50 -10.33 3.77
C SER A 258 7.05 -10.01 5.21
N ASP A 259 7.94 -10.26 6.17
CA ASP A 259 7.71 -9.94 7.60
C ASP A 259 8.08 -8.48 7.93
N SER A 260 8.83 -7.82 7.04
CA SER A 260 9.26 -6.43 7.16
C SER A 260 9.67 -5.86 5.81
N SER A 261 9.84 -4.54 5.72
CA SER A 261 10.36 -3.88 4.52
C SER A 261 11.79 -4.33 4.19
N VAL A 262 12.62 -4.57 5.20
CA VAL A 262 13.98 -5.12 5.01
C VAL A 262 13.92 -6.50 4.38
N HIS A 263 13.08 -7.41 4.92
CA HIS A 263 12.89 -8.76 4.36
C HIS A 263 12.32 -8.70 2.92
N GLY A 264 11.39 -7.77 2.65
CA GLY A 264 10.88 -7.55 1.28
C GLY A 264 11.99 -7.15 0.30
N MET A 265 12.92 -6.30 0.71
CA MET A 265 14.08 -5.94 -0.10
C MET A 265 15.07 -7.10 -0.28
N GLU A 266 15.33 -7.90 0.75
CA GLU A 266 16.15 -9.11 0.65
C GLU A 266 15.55 -10.09 -0.36
N GLN A 267 14.25 -10.36 -0.31
CA GLN A 267 13.54 -11.19 -1.28
C GLN A 267 13.65 -10.60 -2.70
N THR A 268 13.50 -9.29 -2.85
CA THR A 268 13.61 -8.59 -4.14
C THR A 268 15.02 -8.74 -4.74
N ILE A 269 16.06 -8.64 -3.92
CA ILE A 269 17.45 -8.86 -4.32
C ILE A 269 17.66 -10.31 -4.78
N GLU A 270 17.12 -11.30 -4.06
CA GLU A 270 17.21 -12.72 -4.47
C GLU A 270 16.44 -12.99 -5.77
N ILE A 271 15.27 -12.38 -5.96
CA ILE A 271 14.51 -12.43 -7.22
C ILE A 271 15.32 -11.79 -8.36
N CYS A 272 16.04 -10.70 -8.10
CA CYS A 272 16.88 -10.03 -9.10
C CYS A 272 18.01 -10.94 -9.64
N LYS A 273 18.50 -11.90 -8.87
CA LYS A 273 19.49 -12.88 -9.30
C LYS A 273 18.92 -13.98 -10.21
N ARG A 274 17.60 -14.20 -10.18
CA ARG A 274 16.89 -15.23 -10.93
C ARG A 274 16.68 -14.82 -12.39
N ASP A 275 16.44 -15.82 -13.25
CA ASP A 275 15.94 -15.60 -14.60
C ASP A 275 14.42 -15.57 -14.59
N PHE A 276 13.83 -14.47 -15.06
CA PHE A 276 12.41 -14.34 -15.33
C PHE A 276 12.20 -13.24 -16.40
N ARG A 277 11.01 -13.19 -16.97
CA ARG A 277 10.62 -12.14 -17.91
C ARG A 277 9.28 -11.57 -17.53
N GLY A 278 9.26 -10.34 -17.03
CA GLY A 278 8.03 -9.73 -16.54
C GLY A 278 8.25 -8.67 -15.49
N LEU A 279 7.30 -8.57 -14.58
CA LEU A 279 7.21 -7.57 -13.52
C LEU A 279 7.48 -8.21 -12.15
N CYS A 280 8.38 -7.62 -11.37
CA CYS A 280 8.46 -7.81 -9.93
C CYS A 280 7.87 -6.56 -9.26
N PHE A 281 6.74 -6.71 -8.58
CA PHE A 281 6.01 -5.64 -7.92
C PHE A 281 6.12 -5.80 -6.41
N VAL A 282 6.63 -4.79 -5.74
CA VAL A 282 7.06 -4.86 -4.33
C VAL A 282 6.35 -3.79 -3.52
N ASN A 283 5.74 -4.16 -2.40
CA ASN A 283 5.23 -3.23 -1.40
C ASN A 283 6.04 -3.35 -0.10
N LEU A 284 6.61 -2.25 0.35
CA LEU A 284 7.42 -2.15 1.58
C LEU A 284 6.61 -1.45 2.67
N VAL A 285 5.87 -2.23 3.43
CA VAL A 285 4.77 -1.78 4.30
C VAL A 285 5.18 -1.08 5.60
N ASP A 286 6.41 -1.28 6.10
CA ASP A 286 6.80 -0.77 7.43
C ASP A 286 6.83 0.76 7.50
N PHE A 287 7.11 1.43 6.39
CA PHE A 287 7.10 2.88 6.28
C PHE A 287 5.76 3.44 6.78
N ASP A 288 4.66 2.88 6.31
CA ASP A 288 3.32 3.24 6.72
C ASP A 288 2.95 2.65 8.09
N ALA A 289 2.95 1.32 8.19
CA ALA A 289 2.35 0.60 9.32
C ALA A 289 3.09 0.82 10.64
N LEU A 290 4.42 0.95 10.62
CA LEU A 290 5.23 1.11 11.82
C LEU A 290 5.59 2.57 12.11
N TRP A 291 5.71 3.41 11.07
CA TRP A 291 6.26 4.75 11.23
C TRP A 291 5.28 5.86 10.91
N GLY A 292 4.57 5.79 9.77
CA GLY A 292 3.57 6.76 9.36
C GLY A 292 2.41 6.85 10.35
N HIS A 293 1.64 5.78 10.50
CA HIS A 293 0.50 5.71 11.42
C HIS A 293 0.85 5.93 12.90
N ARG A 294 2.09 5.65 13.30
CA ARG A 294 2.56 5.84 14.68
C ARG A 294 3.22 7.19 14.92
N ARG A 295 3.25 8.07 13.90
CA ARG A 295 3.84 9.40 13.98
C ARG A 295 5.29 9.38 14.48
N ASN A 296 6.06 8.36 14.06
CA ASN A 296 7.43 8.17 14.47
C ASN A 296 8.41 8.62 13.38
N VAL A 297 8.73 9.90 13.37
CA VAL A 297 9.63 10.54 12.39
C VAL A 297 11.01 9.88 12.36
N GLU A 298 11.60 9.62 13.54
CA GLU A 298 12.93 9.02 13.63
C GLU A 298 12.95 7.58 13.08
N GLY A 299 11.92 6.79 13.43
CA GLY A 299 11.76 5.44 12.90
C GLY A 299 11.62 5.44 11.39
N TYR A 300 10.82 6.38 10.83
CA TYR A 300 10.62 6.53 9.40
C TYR A 300 11.93 6.89 8.67
N GLY A 301 12.67 7.89 9.18
CA GLY A 301 13.96 8.27 8.61
C GLY A 301 14.98 7.12 8.61
N LYS A 302 15.06 6.36 9.70
CA LYS A 302 15.92 5.17 9.78
C LYS A 302 15.49 4.06 8.82
N GLU A 303 14.19 3.93 8.54
CA GLU A 303 13.71 2.95 7.57
C GLU A 303 14.12 3.35 6.14
N ILE A 304 14.07 4.65 5.80
CA ILE A 304 14.57 5.15 4.51
C ILE A 304 16.07 4.85 4.36
N GLU A 305 16.88 5.02 5.41
CA GLU A 305 18.31 4.69 5.39
C GLU A 305 18.57 3.19 5.18
N LYS A 306 17.81 2.31 5.83
CA LYS A 306 17.91 0.85 5.62
C LYS A 306 17.52 0.46 4.20
N PHE A 307 16.44 1.07 3.68
CA PHE A 307 16.04 0.89 2.30
C PHE A 307 17.15 1.30 1.33
N ASP A 308 17.75 2.49 1.52
CA ASP A 308 18.81 2.99 0.66
C ASP A 308 20.02 2.05 0.61
N LYS A 309 20.38 1.47 1.75
CA LYS A 309 21.46 0.47 1.81
C LYS A 309 21.14 -0.78 0.96
N ASN A 310 19.92 -1.33 1.08
CA ASN A 310 19.48 -2.47 0.28
C ASN A 310 19.32 -2.09 -1.20
N LEU A 311 18.87 -0.86 -1.49
CA LEU A 311 18.82 -0.33 -2.84
C LEU A 311 20.21 -0.34 -3.50
N GLY A 312 21.27 0.01 -2.77
CA GLY A 312 22.63 -0.07 -3.27
C GLY A 312 22.99 -1.48 -3.75
N VAL A 313 22.65 -2.51 -2.96
CA VAL A 313 22.88 -3.92 -3.34
C VAL A 313 22.04 -4.30 -4.58
N LEU A 314 20.75 -3.91 -4.61
CA LEU A 314 19.88 -4.18 -5.75
C LEU A 314 20.43 -3.57 -7.05
N LEU A 315 20.91 -2.32 -7.00
CA LEU A 315 21.48 -1.62 -8.16
C LEU A 315 22.73 -2.32 -8.72
N GLU A 316 23.52 -2.96 -7.86
CA GLU A 316 24.67 -3.78 -8.27
C GLU A 316 24.23 -5.07 -8.97
N GLU A 317 23.23 -5.78 -8.43
CA GLU A 317 22.70 -7.04 -8.95
C GLU A 317 21.87 -6.89 -10.24
N MET A 318 21.26 -5.73 -10.49
CA MET A 318 20.51 -5.46 -11.71
C MET A 318 21.33 -5.72 -12.97
N ARG A 319 20.66 -6.25 -14.00
CA ARG A 319 21.24 -6.52 -15.32
C ARG A 319 21.07 -5.29 -16.25
N GLU A 320 21.80 -5.30 -17.36
CA GLU A 320 21.73 -4.22 -18.39
C GLU A 320 20.30 -3.99 -18.92
N ASN A 321 19.50 -5.07 -19.05
CA ASN A 321 18.13 -5.01 -19.59
C ASN A 321 17.05 -4.92 -18.50
N ASP A 322 17.40 -4.51 -17.29
CA ASP A 322 16.42 -4.26 -16.21
C ASP A 322 16.02 -2.80 -16.17
N LEU A 323 14.77 -2.57 -15.75
CA LEU A 323 14.26 -1.26 -15.38
C LEU A 323 13.79 -1.30 -13.93
N LEU A 324 14.27 -0.39 -13.13
CA LEU A 324 13.79 -0.13 -11.77
C LEU A 324 12.89 1.10 -11.79
N ILE A 325 11.76 1.04 -11.10
CA ILE A 325 10.89 2.17 -10.78
C ILE A 325 10.67 2.19 -9.27
N LEU A 326 11.03 3.30 -8.63
CA LEU A 326 10.74 3.56 -7.22
C LEU A 326 9.59 4.56 -7.14
N THR A 327 8.61 4.29 -6.29
CA THR A 327 7.44 5.14 -6.10
C THR A 327 6.86 4.97 -4.70
N ALA A 328 5.76 5.66 -4.41
CA ALA A 328 4.90 5.43 -3.27
C ALA A 328 3.44 5.39 -3.74
N ASP A 329 2.52 5.02 -2.88
CA ASP A 329 1.10 4.86 -3.17
C ASP A 329 0.23 5.99 -2.59
N HIS A 330 0.73 6.69 -1.58
CA HIS A 330 0.14 7.88 -0.93
C HIS A 330 1.18 8.55 -0.03
N GLY A 331 0.79 9.56 0.75
CA GLY A 331 1.57 10.11 1.85
C GLY A 331 1.08 9.60 3.22
N ASN A 332 1.89 9.73 4.25
CA ASN A 332 1.49 9.60 5.65
C ASN A 332 2.47 10.37 6.53
N ASP A 333 2.37 11.70 6.47
CA ASP A 333 3.27 12.62 7.15
C ASP A 333 3.28 12.39 8.67
N PRO A 334 4.39 11.89 9.24
CA PRO A 334 4.46 11.57 10.67
C PRO A 334 4.49 12.79 11.57
N THR A 335 4.58 13.99 11.01
CA THR A 335 4.52 15.25 11.76
C THR A 335 3.13 15.87 11.77
N TYR A 336 2.21 15.34 10.93
CA TYR A 336 0.86 15.87 10.78
C TYR A 336 -0.10 15.35 11.86
N THR A 337 -1.24 16.00 12.01
CA THR A 337 -2.25 15.64 13.00
C THR A 337 -3.02 14.38 12.62
N GLY A 338 -3.58 13.68 13.63
CA GLY A 338 -4.30 12.43 13.40
C GLY A 338 -3.37 11.26 13.08
N THR A 339 -3.91 10.17 12.55
CA THR A 339 -3.18 8.94 12.20
C THR A 339 -3.49 8.44 10.80
N ASP A 340 -4.26 9.22 10.03
CA ASP A 340 -4.68 8.87 8.67
C ASP A 340 -3.58 9.20 7.65
N HIS A 341 -3.69 8.59 6.47
CA HIS A 341 -2.86 8.90 5.31
C HIS A 341 -3.04 10.35 4.85
N THR A 342 -2.07 10.87 4.11
CA THR A 342 -2.07 12.24 3.61
C THR A 342 -2.07 12.30 2.08
N ARG A 343 -2.84 13.28 1.53
CA ARG A 343 -3.00 13.49 0.09
C ARG A 343 -1.80 14.24 -0.47
N GLU A 344 -0.83 13.49 -0.98
CA GLU A 344 0.46 14.02 -1.46
C GLU A 344 0.78 13.57 -2.88
N TYR A 345 1.60 14.34 -3.56
CA TYR A 345 2.38 13.80 -4.67
C TYR A 345 3.26 12.66 -4.18
N VAL A 346 3.53 11.69 -5.06
CA VAL A 346 4.47 10.62 -4.78
C VAL A 346 5.66 10.67 -5.75
N PRO A 347 6.84 10.16 -5.33
CA PRO A 347 8.00 10.12 -6.20
C PRO A 347 7.81 9.11 -7.33
N PHE A 348 8.31 9.43 -8.51
CA PHE A 348 8.61 8.48 -9.55
C PHE A 348 10.08 8.60 -9.90
N ILE A 349 10.86 7.55 -9.67
CA ILE A 349 12.27 7.51 -10.00
C ILE A 349 12.54 6.24 -10.81
N ALA A 350 12.94 6.39 -12.06
CA ALA A 350 13.25 5.29 -12.94
C ALA A 350 14.76 5.19 -13.20
N TYR A 351 15.30 3.97 -13.20
CA TYR A 351 16.70 3.70 -13.48
C TYR A 351 16.91 2.41 -14.27
N SER A 352 17.82 2.46 -15.21
CA SER A 352 18.37 1.30 -15.91
C SER A 352 19.85 1.54 -16.18
N LYS A 353 20.66 0.48 -16.17
CA LYS A 353 22.09 0.58 -16.54
C LYS A 353 22.29 1.07 -17.98
N ARG A 354 21.26 0.99 -18.83
CA ARG A 354 21.27 1.49 -20.21
C ARG A 354 20.96 2.99 -20.34
N MET A 355 20.45 3.62 -19.28
CA MET A 355 20.17 5.07 -19.32
C MET A 355 21.46 5.86 -19.46
N LYS A 356 21.56 6.66 -20.50
CA LYS A 356 22.74 7.49 -20.75
C LYS A 356 22.76 8.72 -19.85
N ASN A 357 21.59 9.32 -19.63
CA ASN A 357 21.41 10.54 -18.85
C ASN A 357 20.19 10.37 -17.94
N GLY A 358 20.31 10.82 -16.72
CA GLY A 358 19.18 11.04 -15.83
C GLY A 358 18.60 12.45 -15.97
N GLY A 359 17.73 12.84 -15.04
CA GLY A 359 17.14 14.16 -14.95
C GLY A 359 15.62 14.13 -14.89
N ALA A 360 15.02 15.31 -14.68
CA ALA A 360 13.58 15.46 -14.59
C ALA A 360 12.89 15.12 -15.93
N ILE A 361 11.73 14.48 -15.83
CA ILE A 361 10.73 14.43 -16.91
C ILE A 361 9.51 15.26 -16.48
N LYS A 362 8.51 15.38 -17.35
CA LYS A 362 7.30 16.15 -17.04
C LYS A 362 6.53 15.49 -15.88
N ASP A 363 5.96 16.32 -15.00
CA ASP A 363 5.06 15.84 -13.94
C ASP A 363 3.79 15.22 -14.53
N GLU A 364 3.30 14.18 -13.88
CA GLU A 364 2.17 13.38 -14.34
C GLU A 364 1.02 13.42 -13.32
N ASP A 365 -0.20 13.44 -13.84
CA ASP A 365 -1.43 13.60 -13.05
C ASP A 365 -2.04 12.26 -12.62
N THR A 366 -1.33 11.14 -12.85
CA THR A 366 -1.81 9.81 -12.47
C THR A 366 -0.67 8.83 -12.22
N PHE A 367 -0.83 7.95 -11.24
CA PHE A 367 0.08 6.83 -10.98
C PHE A 367 0.04 5.77 -12.11
N ALA A 368 -1.02 5.79 -12.92
CA ALA A 368 -1.24 4.80 -13.98
C ALA A 368 -0.20 4.84 -15.12
N VAL A 369 0.63 5.88 -15.18
CA VAL A 369 1.79 5.92 -16.09
C VAL A 369 2.76 4.76 -15.83
N ILE A 370 2.80 4.23 -14.61
CA ILE A 370 3.61 3.07 -14.23
C ILE A 370 3.13 1.82 -14.98
N GLY A 371 1.87 1.43 -14.80
CA GLY A 371 1.28 0.27 -15.45
C GLY A 371 1.27 0.38 -16.97
N ALA A 372 0.98 1.58 -17.49
CA ALA A 372 1.02 1.84 -18.93
C ALA A 372 2.43 1.69 -19.51
N SER A 373 3.46 2.16 -18.80
CA SER A 373 4.86 1.98 -19.24
C SER A 373 5.31 0.53 -19.18
N VAL A 374 4.86 -0.22 -18.15
CA VAL A 374 5.09 -1.67 -18.05
C VAL A 374 4.41 -2.38 -19.23
N ALA A 375 3.15 -2.07 -19.53
CA ALA A 375 2.40 -2.66 -20.64
C ALA A 375 3.10 -2.38 -22.00
N GLU A 376 3.48 -1.13 -22.28
CA GLU A 376 4.21 -0.77 -23.49
C GLU A 376 5.54 -1.53 -23.61
N ASN A 377 6.29 -1.68 -22.49
CA ASN A 377 7.56 -2.41 -22.50
C ASN A 377 7.38 -3.86 -22.92
N PHE A 378 6.32 -4.52 -22.48
CA PHE A 378 6.06 -5.92 -22.82
C PHE A 378 5.21 -6.09 -24.09
N GLY A 379 4.80 -5.00 -24.72
CA GLY A 379 4.00 -5.02 -25.96
C GLY A 379 2.59 -5.57 -25.75
N VAL A 380 2.02 -5.40 -24.56
CA VAL A 380 0.66 -5.78 -24.23
C VAL A 380 -0.26 -4.57 -24.18
N PRO A 381 -1.55 -4.68 -24.51
CA PRO A 381 -2.48 -3.56 -24.43
C PRO A 381 -2.85 -3.26 -22.97
N MET A 382 -3.13 -2.00 -22.67
CA MET A 382 -3.82 -1.68 -21.43
C MET A 382 -5.26 -2.25 -21.46
N PRO A 383 -5.78 -2.76 -20.33
CA PRO A 383 -7.16 -3.23 -20.29
C PRO A 383 -8.18 -2.12 -20.63
N GLU A 384 -9.32 -2.49 -21.20
CA GLU A 384 -10.40 -1.54 -21.47
C GLU A 384 -10.90 -0.88 -20.16
N GLY A 385 -11.16 0.42 -20.20
CA GLY A 385 -11.63 1.18 -19.05
C GLY A 385 -10.52 1.61 -18.07
N THR A 386 -9.25 1.27 -18.34
CA THR A 386 -8.12 1.76 -17.55
C THR A 386 -7.70 3.17 -17.96
N ILE A 387 -7.02 3.88 -17.04
CA ILE A 387 -6.41 5.18 -17.28
C ILE A 387 -4.89 5.04 -17.44
N GLY A 388 -4.25 6.15 -17.78
CA GLY A 388 -2.79 6.27 -17.90
C GLY A 388 -2.28 6.21 -19.33
N HIS A 389 -1.07 6.66 -19.49
CA HIS A 389 -0.29 6.61 -20.73
C HIS A 389 1.17 6.27 -20.40
N SER A 390 1.89 5.75 -21.36
CA SER A 390 3.28 5.34 -21.13
C SER A 390 4.24 6.52 -21.23
N VAL A 391 5.15 6.59 -20.28
CA VAL A 391 6.31 7.51 -20.30
C VAL A 391 7.61 6.77 -20.65
N LEU A 392 7.55 5.52 -21.09
CA LEU A 392 8.72 4.67 -21.35
C LEU A 392 9.73 5.32 -22.30
N LYS A 393 9.26 6.07 -23.29
CA LYS A 393 10.13 6.78 -24.27
C LYS A 393 10.95 7.90 -23.64
N GLU A 394 10.46 8.48 -22.54
CA GLU A 394 11.15 9.53 -21.81
C GLU A 394 12.18 8.96 -20.82
N LEU A 395 12.05 7.69 -20.48
CA LEU A 395 12.93 6.99 -19.54
C LEU A 395 14.19 6.45 -20.23
N MET A 396 14.10 6.10 -21.51
CA MET A 396 15.13 5.35 -22.25
C MET A 396 15.64 6.20 -23.40
#